data_56540f29fc4027ece443b4d4c6ba0763
#
_entry.id   56540f29fc4027ece443b4d4c6ba0763
#
_cell.length_a   1.000
_cell.length_b   1.000
_cell.length_c   1.000
_cell.angle_alpha   90.00
_cell.angle_beta   90.00
_cell.angle_gamma   90.00
#
_symmetry.space_group_name_H-M   'P 1'
#
loop_
_entity.id
_entity.type
_entity.pdbx_description
1 polymer ?
#
loop_
_entity_poly.entity_id
_entity_poly.type
_entity_poly.pdbx_seq_one_letter_code
_entity_poly.pdbx_strand_id
1 'polypeptide(L)'
;MVPPGPSAGDLTDEQRRIVAWEDGPLVVIAGAGTGKTRVIVERVRRLLETKGAPSDGAEAAGGTGSALRLPAEAASADPDDSFAGPLMPEQILVLTYNVKAAKELADRLEKALGHAVRARLAVANFHSFCHRILVE
;
A
#
# COMPACT_ATOMS: atom_id res chain seq x y z
N MET A 1 26.64 -5.65 11.19
CA MET A 1 26.20 -6.00 9.83
C MET A 1 24.71 -6.27 9.90
N VAL A 2 23.92 -5.28 9.54
CA VAL A 2 22.45 -5.44 9.49
C VAL A 2 22.16 -6.24 8.21
N PRO A 3 21.47 -7.39 8.26
CA PRO A 3 21.10 -8.10 7.04
C PRO A 3 20.22 -7.16 6.21
N PRO A 4 20.36 -7.13 4.89
CA PRO A 4 19.47 -6.40 4.03
C PRO A 4 18.05 -6.88 4.32
N GLY A 5 17.14 -5.93 4.58
CA GLY A 5 15.73 -6.24 4.76
C GLY A 5 15.25 -7.08 3.57
N PRO A 6 14.35 -8.02 3.80
CA PRO A 6 13.91 -8.93 2.76
C PRO A 6 13.42 -8.13 1.54
N SER A 7 14.13 -8.28 0.44
CA SER A 7 13.73 -7.68 -0.82
C SER A 7 12.42 -8.33 -1.34
N ALA A 8 11.74 -7.68 -2.24
CA ALA A 8 10.52 -8.22 -2.88
C ALA A 8 10.73 -9.62 -3.49
N GLY A 9 12.00 -10.04 -3.68
CA GLY A 9 12.38 -11.36 -4.15
C GLY A 9 12.10 -12.53 -3.20
N ASP A 10 11.84 -12.27 -1.91
CA ASP A 10 11.65 -13.33 -0.90
C ASP A 10 10.16 -13.66 -0.61
N LEU A 11 9.23 -13.12 -1.38
CA LEU A 11 7.81 -13.48 -1.27
C LEU A 11 7.55 -14.82 -1.93
N THR A 12 6.70 -15.63 -1.33
CA THR A 12 6.18 -16.85 -1.99
C THR A 12 5.29 -16.48 -3.17
N ASP A 13 5.01 -17.42 -4.05
CA ASP A 13 4.15 -17.19 -5.21
C ASP A 13 2.72 -16.79 -4.81
N GLU A 14 2.20 -17.38 -3.74
CA GLU A 14 0.90 -17.01 -3.16
C GLU A 14 0.92 -15.57 -2.62
N GLN A 15 1.96 -15.22 -1.89
CA GLN A 15 2.13 -13.86 -1.38
C GLN A 15 2.25 -12.83 -2.51
N ARG A 16 2.97 -13.16 -3.59
CA ARG A 16 3.05 -12.30 -4.78
C ARG A 16 1.70 -12.09 -5.44
N ARG A 17 0.86 -13.12 -5.55
CA ARG A 17 -0.51 -13.02 -6.07
C ARG A 17 -1.36 -12.07 -5.23
N ILE A 18 -1.27 -12.15 -3.89
CA ILE A 18 -1.98 -11.25 -2.99
C ILE A 18 -1.50 -9.80 -3.17
N VAL A 19 -0.19 -9.59 -3.21
CA VAL A 19 0.41 -8.27 -3.43
C VAL A 19 0.02 -7.69 -4.79
N ALA A 20 -0.08 -8.53 -5.82
CA ALA A 20 -0.43 -8.13 -7.18
C ALA A 20 -1.95 -8.04 -7.43
N TRP A 21 -2.80 -8.39 -6.46
CA TRP A 21 -4.25 -8.27 -6.61
C TRP A 21 -4.63 -6.83 -6.95
N GLU A 22 -5.37 -6.64 -8.03
CA GLU A 22 -5.61 -5.29 -8.53
C GLU A 22 -6.80 -4.63 -7.82
N ASP A 23 -8.01 -5.01 -8.14
CA ASP A 23 -9.21 -4.35 -7.64
C ASP A 23 -10.22 -5.34 -7.08
N GLY A 24 -11.08 -4.86 -6.20
CA GLY A 24 -12.14 -5.62 -5.58
C GLY A 24 -11.77 -6.24 -4.23
N PRO A 25 -12.75 -6.83 -3.57
CA PRO A 25 -12.56 -7.44 -2.24
C PRO A 25 -11.67 -8.69 -2.33
N LEU A 26 -10.78 -8.83 -1.38
CA LEU A 26 -9.90 -9.97 -1.23
C LEU A 26 -9.90 -10.44 0.23
N VAL A 27 -10.19 -11.71 0.45
CA VAL A 27 -10.04 -12.37 1.76
C VAL A 27 -8.85 -13.32 1.71
N VAL A 28 -7.93 -13.14 2.64
CA VAL A 28 -6.75 -13.99 2.78
C VAL A 28 -6.80 -14.71 4.12
N ILE A 29 -6.81 -16.02 4.08
CA ILE A 29 -6.75 -16.87 5.28
C ILE A 29 -5.31 -17.35 5.43
N ALA A 30 -4.67 -16.94 6.51
CA ALA A 30 -3.28 -17.26 6.76
C ALA A 30 -3.04 -17.55 8.25
N GLY A 31 -2.28 -18.59 8.53
CA GLY A 31 -1.89 -18.98 9.89
C GLY A 31 -0.89 -18.00 10.54
N ALA A 32 -0.56 -18.27 11.79
CA ALA A 32 0.51 -17.55 12.47
C ALA A 32 1.87 -17.79 11.78
N GLY A 33 2.73 -16.77 11.73
CA GLY A 33 4.07 -16.89 11.16
C GLY A 33 4.14 -16.96 9.63
N THR A 34 3.05 -16.77 8.91
CA THR A 34 3.00 -16.85 7.44
C THR A 34 3.39 -15.56 6.72
N GLY A 35 3.81 -14.55 7.45
CA GLY A 35 4.24 -13.27 6.85
C GLY A 35 3.11 -12.32 6.47
N LYS A 36 1.93 -12.40 7.12
CA LYS A 36 0.78 -11.51 6.86
C LYS A 36 1.14 -10.03 6.86
N THR A 37 1.85 -9.59 7.89
CA THR A 37 2.26 -8.19 8.03
C THR A 37 3.14 -7.73 6.88
N ARG A 38 4.06 -8.59 6.45
CA ARG A 38 4.92 -8.32 5.30
C ARG A 38 4.13 -8.15 4.01
N VAL A 39 3.16 -9.04 3.77
CA VAL A 39 2.29 -8.95 2.59
C VAL A 39 1.50 -7.64 2.58
N ILE A 40 0.99 -7.19 3.74
CA ILE A 40 0.29 -5.91 3.85
C ILE A 40 1.22 -4.75 3.48
N VAL A 41 2.45 -4.72 4.02
CA VAL A 41 3.44 -3.67 3.72
C VAL A 41 3.78 -3.65 2.24
N GLU A 42 4.07 -4.80 1.64
CA GLU A 42 4.40 -4.91 0.22
C GLU A 42 3.21 -4.53 -0.68
N ARG A 43 1.98 -4.85 -0.26
CA ARG A 43 0.79 -4.44 -1.00
C ARG A 43 0.59 -2.93 -0.98
N VAL A 44 0.72 -2.29 0.18
CA VAL A 44 0.63 -0.82 0.29
C VAL A 44 1.70 -0.16 -0.58
N ARG A 45 2.94 -0.65 -0.52
CA ARG A 45 4.03 -0.17 -1.37
C ARG A 45 3.67 -0.28 -2.85
N ARG A 46 3.26 -1.46 -3.30
CA ARG A 46 2.87 -1.69 -4.70
C ARG A 46 1.72 -0.79 -5.14
N LEU A 47 0.68 -0.62 -4.32
CA LEU A 47 -0.44 0.26 -4.64
C LEU A 47 0.02 1.70 -4.87
N LEU A 48 0.91 2.21 -4.03
CA LEU A 48 1.47 3.56 -4.19
C LEU A 48 2.42 3.67 -5.39
N GLU A 49 3.18 2.61 -5.71
CA GLU A 49 4.07 2.59 -6.88
C GLU A 49 3.30 2.48 -8.20
N THR A 50 2.21 1.70 -8.23
CA THR A 50 1.46 1.43 -9.47
C THR A 50 0.34 2.42 -9.72
N LYS A 51 -0.34 2.86 -8.68
CA LYS A 51 -1.51 3.75 -8.75
C LYS A 51 -1.26 5.14 -8.15
N GLY A 52 -0.13 5.34 -7.45
CA GLY A 52 0.22 6.62 -6.85
C GLY A 52 0.62 7.68 -7.87
N ALA A 53 0.57 8.95 -7.43
CA ALA A 53 1.14 10.04 -8.21
C ALA A 53 2.66 9.85 -8.34
N PRO A 54 3.28 10.16 -9.50
CA PRO A 54 4.73 10.24 -9.58
C PRO A 54 5.21 11.25 -8.53
N SER A 55 6.08 10.81 -7.63
CA SER A 55 6.68 11.70 -6.65
C SER A 55 7.64 12.64 -7.37
N ASP A 56 7.30 13.93 -7.44
CA ASP A 56 8.24 14.97 -7.87
C ASP A 56 9.38 15.05 -6.84
N GLY A 57 10.43 14.26 -7.03
CA GLY A 57 11.59 14.34 -6.15
C GLY A 57 12.45 13.09 -5.97
N ALA A 58 12.21 12.01 -6.66
CA ALA A 58 13.16 10.90 -6.73
C ALA A 58 13.88 10.96 -8.08
N GLU A 59 15.09 11.50 -8.08
CA GLU A 59 15.97 11.45 -9.24
C GLU A 59 16.16 10.00 -9.70
N ALA A 60 16.04 9.86 -11.01
CA ALA A 60 16.12 8.62 -11.73
C ALA A 60 17.42 7.88 -11.46
N ALA A 61 17.33 6.67 -10.90
CA ALA A 61 18.33 5.66 -11.11
C ALA A 61 17.74 4.59 -12.06
N GLY A 62 18.07 4.73 -13.32
CA GLY A 62 18.22 3.74 -14.35
C GLY A 62 17.19 2.60 -14.45
N GLY A 63 16.18 2.79 -15.27
CA GLY A 63 15.37 1.70 -15.77
C GLY A 63 14.82 2.07 -17.15
N THR A 64 15.52 1.66 -18.21
CA THR A 64 15.12 1.78 -19.61
C THR A 64 13.81 1.03 -19.82
N GLY A 65 12.72 1.74 -19.83
CA GLY A 65 11.41 1.24 -20.21
C GLY A 65 10.64 2.38 -20.86
N SER A 66 10.91 2.62 -22.15
CA SER A 66 10.11 3.49 -22.99
C SER A 66 8.69 2.97 -23.06
N ALA A 67 7.84 3.44 -22.18
CA ALA A 67 6.40 3.39 -22.38
C ALA A 67 5.97 4.72 -23.00
N LEU A 68 5.85 4.72 -24.31
CA LEU A 68 5.04 5.72 -25.03
C LEU A 68 3.65 5.68 -24.39
N ARG A 69 3.40 6.63 -23.51
CA ARG A 69 2.04 6.88 -23.03
C ARG A 69 1.30 7.60 -24.13
N LEU A 70 0.59 6.84 -24.95
CA LEU A 70 -0.44 7.38 -25.80
C LEU A 70 -1.45 8.11 -24.89
N PRO A 71 -1.95 9.29 -25.31
CA PRO A 71 -3.05 9.91 -24.60
C PRO A 71 -4.21 8.89 -24.63
N ALA A 72 -4.56 8.37 -23.47
CA ALA A 72 -5.73 7.53 -23.34
C ALA A 72 -6.92 8.39 -23.74
N GLU A 73 -7.51 8.05 -24.88
CA GLU A 73 -8.86 8.46 -25.20
C GLU A 73 -9.73 8.18 -23.99
N ALA A 74 -10.55 9.14 -23.65
CA ALA A 74 -11.53 9.06 -22.59
C ALA A 74 -12.39 7.81 -22.75
N ALA A 75 -11.94 6.72 -22.16
CA ALA A 75 -12.77 5.54 -21.98
C ALA A 75 -13.77 5.90 -20.90
N SER A 76 -15.03 5.99 -21.31
CA SER A 76 -16.25 5.94 -20.51
C SER A 76 -16.02 6.05 -18.99
N ALA A 77 -16.03 7.27 -18.49
CA ALA A 77 -16.14 7.53 -17.08
C ALA A 77 -17.52 7.02 -16.64
N ASP A 78 -17.56 5.86 -15.98
CA ASP A 78 -18.68 5.49 -15.17
C ASP A 78 -18.87 6.59 -14.12
N PRO A 79 -20.08 7.16 -13.95
CA PRO A 79 -20.29 8.27 -13.03
C PRO A 79 -20.05 7.93 -11.55
N ASP A 80 -19.68 6.69 -11.24
CA ASP A 80 -19.37 6.20 -9.91
C ASP A 80 -17.85 6.00 -9.68
N ASP A 81 -17.00 6.31 -10.65
CA ASP A 81 -15.55 6.27 -10.49
C ASP A 81 -15.03 7.52 -9.77
N SER A 82 -15.37 7.62 -8.48
CA SER A 82 -14.90 8.68 -7.57
C SER A 82 -13.37 8.69 -7.39
N PHE A 83 -12.65 7.78 -8.04
CA PHE A 83 -11.21 7.57 -7.94
C PHE A 83 -10.45 7.83 -9.25
N ALA A 84 -10.94 8.72 -10.08
CA ALA A 84 -10.33 9.07 -11.36
C ALA A 84 -8.97 9.82 -11.26
N GLY A 85 -8.24 9.65 -10.18
CA GLY A 85 -6.93 10.30 -9.94
C GLY A 85 -5.89 9.30 -9.42
N PRO A 86 -4.64 9.75 -9.29
CA PRO A 86 -3.60 8.94 -8.67
C PRO A 86 -3.95 8.65 -7.22
N LEU A 87 -3.69 7.42 -6.77
CA LEU A 87 -3.93 7.00 -5.40
C LEU A 87 -3.01 7.74 -4.43
N MET A 88 -3.59 8.47 -3.52
CA MET A 88 -2.84 9.21 -2.50
C MET A 88 -2.70 8.37 -1.22
N PRO A 89 -1.61 8.51 -0.45
CA PRO A 89 -1.43 7.78 0.80
C PRO A 89 -2.57 7.95 1.79
N GLU A 90 -3.21 9.12 1.84
CA GLU A 90 -4.35 9.42 2.71
C GLU A 90 -5.61 8.62 2.39
N GLN A 91 -5.70 8.09 1.18
CA GLN A 91 -6.81 7.25 0.74
C GLN A 91 -6.64 5.78 1.13
N ILE A 92 -5.49 5.42 1.72
CA ILE A 92 -5.21 4.07 2.21
C ILE A 92 -5.42 4.02 3.71
N LEU A 93 -6.37 3.20 4.13
CA LEU A 93 -6.63 2.90 5.53
C LEU A 93 -6.16 1.48 5.86
N VAL A 94 -5.29 1.36 6.85
CA VAL A 94 -4.82 0.06 7.35
C VAL A 94 -5.33 -0.11 8.78
N LEU A 95 -6.16 -1.12 8.98
CA LEU A 95 -6.77 -1.42 10.28
C LEU A 95 -6.19 -2.71 10.87
N THR A 96 -5.95 -2.68 12.17
CA THR A 96 -5.56 -3.85 12.97
C THR A 96 -6.52 -4.05 14.13
N TYR A 97 -6.47 -5.24 14.73
CA TYR A 97 -7.35 -5.51 15.87
C TYR A 97 -6.89 -4.81 17.14
N ASN A 98 -5.59 -4.75 17.42
CA ASN A 98 -5.06 -4.18 18.64
C ASN A 98 -4.03 -3.07 18.40
N VAL A 99 -3.79 -2.28 19.46
CA VAL A 99 -2.87 -1.12 19.43
C VAL A 99 -1.43 -1.53 19.12
N LYS A 100 -0.97 -2.63 19.71
CA LYS A 100 0.41 -3.11 19.51
C LYS A 100 0.66 -3.49 18.06
N ALA A 101 -0.26 -4.24 17.45
CA ALA A 101 -0.15 -4.60 16.03
C ALA A 101 -0.21 -3.37 15.11
N ALA A 102 -1.03 -2.36 15.44
CA ALA A 102 -1.08 -1.11 14.70
C ALA A 102 0.27 -0.38 14.74
N LYS A 103 0.91 -0.32 15.90
CA LYS A 103 2.23 0.31 16.07
C LYS A 103 3.32 -0.44 15.30
N GLU A 104 3.39 -1.76 15.45
CA GLU A 104 4.36 -2.58 14.73
C GLU A 104 4.22 -2.46 13.20
N LEU A 105 2.99 -2.42 12.72
CA LEU A 105 2.70 -2.24 11.30
C LEU A 105 3.09 -0.84 10.82
N ALA A 106 2.81 0.19 11.62
CA ALA A 106 3.22 1.56 11.36
C ALA A 106 4.75 1.68 11.24
N ASP A 107 5.51 1.10 12.17
CA ASP A 107 6.97 1.10 12.16
C ASP A 107 7.54 0.37 10.91
N ARG A 108 6.90 -0.73 10.51
CA ARG A 108 7.30 -1.46 9.29
C ARG A 108 6.98 -0.69 8.01
N LEU A 109 5.84 -0.03 7.96
CA LEU A 109 5.47 0.84 6.84
C LEU A 109 6.40 2.04 6.73
N GLU A 110 6.81 2.63 7.86
CA GLU A 110 7.78 3.72 7.86
C GLU A 110 9.14 3.30 7.33
N LYS A 111 9.63 2.13 7.72
CA LYS A 111 10.89 1.56 7.21
C LYS A 111 10.83 1.24 5.71
N ALA A 112 9.67 0.82 5.20
CA ALA A 112 9.50 0.43 3.81
C ALA A 112 9.22 1.61 2.86
N LEU A 113 8.48 2.61 3.32
CA LEU A 113 7.94 3.71 2.51
C LEU A 113 8.56 5.08 2.83
N GLY A 114 9.26 5.17 3.96
CA GLY A 114 9.80 6.43 4.47
C GLY A 114 8.79 7.22 5.32
N HIS A 115 9.35 8.11 6.13
CA HIS A 115 8.58 8.89 7.10
C HIS A 115 7.50 9.78 6.46
N ALA A 116 7.82 10.45 5.36
CA ALA A 116 6.90 11.36 4.67
C ALA A 116 5.62 10.64 4.19
N VAL A 117 5.75 9.48 3.57
CA VAL A 117 4.61 8.67 3.10
C VAL A 117 3.86 8.09 4.30
N ARG A 118 4.59 7.57 5.31
CA ARG A 118 3.98 7.00 6.51
C ARG A 118 3.11 8.01 7.26
N ALA A 119 3.55 9.27 7.36
CA ALA A 119 2.80 10.33 8.05
C ALA A 119 1.43 10.61 7.42
N ARG A 120 1.29 10.31 6.13
CA ARG A 120 0.06 10.51 5.35
C ARG A 120 -0.85 9.27 5.32
N LEU A 121 -0.33 8.08 5.66
CA LEU A 121 -1.12 6.85 5.73
C LEU A 121 -1.98 6.79 7.00
N ALA A 122 -3.22 6.37 6.86
CA ALA A 122 -4.10 6.11 8.00
C ALA A 122 -3.88 4.68 8.52
N VAL A 123 -3.15 4.55 9.63
CA VAL A 123 -2.95 3.27 10.34
C VAL A 123 -3.56 3.37 11.72
N ALA A 124 -4.53 2.53 12.03
CA ALA A 124 -5.27 2.57 13.30
C ALA A 124 -5.69 1.17 13.75
N ASN A 125 -6.12 1.03 14.99
CA ASN A 125 -6.89 -0.12 15.41
C ASN A 125 -8.39 0.14 15.23
N PHE A 126 -9.19 -0.92 15.20
CA PHE A 126 -10.63 -0.81 15.00
C PHE A 126 -11.32 0.11 16.00
N HIS A 127 -10.98 0.02 17.28
CA HIS A 127 -11.60 0.84 18.32
C HIS A 127 -11.34 2.34 18.12
N SER A 128 -10.10 2.71 17.88
CA SER A 128 -9.73 4.12 17.63
C SER A 128 -10.34 4.65 16.35
N PHE A 129 -10.44 3.83 15.33
CA PHE A 129 -11.06 4.22 14.07
C PHE A 129 -12.56 4.43 14.22
N CYS A 130 -13.28 3.48 14.83
CA CYS A 130 -14.71 3.61 15.11
C CYS A 130 -15.02 4.79 16.01
N HIS A 131 -14.24 5.00 17.07
CA HIS A 131 -14.40 6.15 17.95
C HIS A 131 -14.29 7.47 17.18
N ARG A 132 -13.31 7.60 16.28
CA ARG A 132 -13.14 8.80 15.47
C ARG A 132 -14.34 9.09 14.57
N ILE A 133 -14.93 8.05 13.97
CA ILE A 133 -16.14 8.20 13.13
C ILE A 133 -17.36 8.62 13.96
N LEU A 134 -17.48 8.10 15.18
CA LEU A 134 -18.66 8.38 16.03
C LEU A 134 -18.61 9.75 16.71
N VAL A 135 -17.47 10.37 16.82
CA VAL A 135 -17.28 11.65 17.55
C VAL A 135 -17.20 12.85 16.60
N GLU A 136 -17.05 12.62 15.30
CA GLU A 136 -17.24 13.65 14.27
C GLU A 136 -18.73 13.87 13.98
#